data_f40cdd6bb3e6917e26b7e3d4da34ff92
#
_entry.id   f40cdd6bb3e6917e26b7e3d4da34ff92
#
_cell.length_a   1.000
_cell.length_b   1.000
_cell.length_c   1.000
_cell.angle_alpha   90.00
_cell.angle_beta   90.00
_cell.angle_gamma   90.00
#
_symmetry.space_group_name_H-M   'P 1'
#
loop_
_entity.id
_entity.type
_entity.pdbx_description
1 polymer ?
#
loop_
_entity_poly.entity_id
_entity_poly.type
_entity_poly.pdbx_seq_one_letter_code
_entity_poly.pdbx_strand_id
1 'polypeptide(L)'
;KKNVTSDMEKPYLISEYNGHMYPTKAFDWEEHRTEHALRHANVLDAVAAEEDIAGCFGWCMFDYNTHKDFGSGDRICYHGVMDMFRNPKLAAAVYACQQEKEPVLELSSSMDIGEHPGCNRGETYIFTNADKVRMYKNDRFIKEYSAADSPYTHLKHGPILIDDFIGDALQEEHMKPGQEAGV
;
A
#
# COMPACT_ATOMS: atom_id res chain seq x y z
N LYS A 1 21.90 0.69 -12.61
CA LYS A 1 22.13 1.50 -13.84
C LYS A 1 23.21 0.88 -14.71
N LYS A 2 24.42 0.69 -14.26
CA LYS A 2 25.52 0.16 -15.09
C LYS A 2 25.28 -1.16 -15.82
N ASN A 3 24.33 -1.96 -15.33
CA ASN A 3 23.96 -3.24 -15.97
C ASN A 3 22.99 -3.10 -17.13
N VAL A 4 22.39 -1.92 -17.33
CA VAL A 4 21.36 -1.65 -18.34
C VAL A 4 21.73 -0.52 -19.30
N THR A 5 22.74 0.28 -18.97
CA THR A 5 23.25 1.32 -19.86
C THR A 5 24.75 1.48 -19.71
N SER A 6 25.44 1.76 -20.82
CA SER A 6 26.86 2.11 -20.83
C SER A 6 27.11 3.59 -20.51
N ASP A 7 26.11 4.43 -20.67
CA ASP A 7 26.17 5.85 -20.38
C ASP A 7 25.79 6.11 -18.93
N MET A 8 26.80 6.32 -18.09
CA MET A 8 26.61 6.54 -16.65
C MET A 8 26.40 8.03 -16.30
N GLU A 9 26.61 8.93 -17.23
CA GLU A 9 26.53 10.38 -16.98
C GLU A 9 25.10 10.91 -17.17
N LYS A 10 24.32 10.28 -18.03
CA LYS A 10 22.94 10.69 -18.26
C LYS A 10 21.99 10.22 -17.19
N PRO A 11 20.94 11.01 -16.89
CA PRO A 11 19.85 10.56 -16.04
C PRO A 11 19.23 9.27 -16.56
N TYR A 12 18.87 8.37 -15.67
CA TYR A 12 18.19 7.13 -16.02
C TYR A 12 16.73 7.21 -15.63
N LEU A 13 15.84 6.90 -16.56
CA LEU A 13 14.40 6.88 -16.37
C LEU A 13 13.90 5.44 -16.57
N ILE A 14 13.17 4.93 -15.59
CA ILE A 14 12.47 3.65 -15.71
C ILE A 14 11.11 3.91 -16.35
N SER A 15 10.97 3.54 -17.63
CA SER A 15 9.77 3.83 -18.41
C SER A 15 8.57 2.95 -18.07
N GLU A 16 8.80 1.81 -17.41
CA GLU A 16 7.74 0.92 -16.96
C GLU A 16 8.22 0.00 -15.83
N TYR A 17 7.37 -0.23 -14.84
CA TYR A 17 7.51 -1.27 -13.83
C TYR A 17 6.13 -1.85 -13.47
N ASN A 18 6.10 -2.99 -12.79
CA ASN A 18 4.88 -3.72 -12.44
C ASN A 18 3.99 -4.13 -13.62
N GLY A 19 4.58 -4.29 -14.84
CA GLY A 19 3.84 -4.78 -16.00
C GLY A 19 3.49 -6.27 -15.94
N HIS A 20 3.85 -6.97 -14.87
CA HIS A 20 3.48 -8.37 -14.65
C HIS A 20 2.03 -8.52 -14.20
N MET A 21 1.47 -9.70 -14.48
CA MET A 21 0.08 -9.99 -14.16
C MET A 21 -0.14 -10.16 -12.66
N TYR A 22 -0.71 -9.17 -12.03
CA TYR A 22 -1.26 -9.22 -10.66
C TYR A 22 -2.59 -8.47 -10.62
N PRO A 23 -3.62 -9.04 -11.28
CA PRO A 23 -4.89 -8.36 -11.42
C PRO A 23 -5.57 -8.18 -10.07
N THR A 24 -6.00 -6.96 -9.78
CA THR A 24 -6.60 -6.60 -8.50
C THR A 24 -7.85 -5.75 -8.72
N LYS A 25 -8.98 -6.22 -8.19
CA LYS A 25 -10.26 -5.51 -8.22
C LYS A 25 -10.44 -4.74 -6.91
N ALA A 26 -11.23 -3.69 -6.93
CA ALA A 26 -11.51 -2.87 -5.74
C ALA A 26 -12.19 -3.66 -4.60
N PHE A 27 -12.84 -4.79 -4.93
CA PHE A 27 -13.56 -5.66 -3.99
C PHE A 27 -12.87 -7.01 -3.74
N ASP A 28 -11.63 -7.19 -4.19
CA ASP A 28 -10.82 -8.34 -3.79
C ASP A 28 -10.54 -8.27 -2.29
N TRP A 29 -10.23 -9.42 -1.69
CA TRP A 29 -9.95 -9.51 -0.27
C TRP A 29 -8.79 -8.60 0.16
N GLU A 30 -8.76 -8.21 1.41
CA GLU A 30 -7.87 -7.15 1.91
C GLU A 30 -6.39 -7.43 1.67
N GLU A 31 -5.93 -8.66 1.94
CA GLU A 31 -4.51 -9.03 1.74
C GLU A 31 -4.10 -8.90 0.27
N HIS A 32 -4.97 -9.27 -0.68
CA HIS A 32 -4.68 -9.15 -2.10
C HIS A 32 -4.58 -7.68 -2.53
N ARG A 33 -5.49 -6.82 -2.05
CA ARG A 33 -5.45 -5.38 -2.30
C ARG A 33 -4.23 -4.72 -1.66
N THR A 34 -3.86 -5.17 -0.47
CA THR A 34 -2.66 -4.72 0.24
C THR A 34 -1.40 -5.10 -0.51
N GLU A 35 -1.27 -6.37 -0.91
CA GLU A 35 -0.13 -6.83 -1.71
C GLU A 35 0.02 -6.04 -3.01
N HIS A 36 -1.09 -5.75 -3.70
CA HIS A 36 -1.06 -4.89 -4.89
C HIS A 36 -0.44 -3.52 -4.59
N ALA A 37 -0.85 -2.87 -3.52
CA ALA A 37 -0.32 -1.58 -3.11
C ALA A 37 1.17 -1.67 -2.74
N LEU A 38 1.56 -2.68 -1.96
CA LEU A 38 2.94 -2.86 -1.51
C LEU A 38 3.90 -3.18 -2.66
N ARG A 39 3.45 -3.84 -3.73
CA ARG A 39 4.27 -4.04 -4.94
C ARG A 39 4.67 -2.72 -5.58
N HIS A 40 3.78 -1.74 -5.60
CA HIS A 40 4.12 -0.39 -6.05
C HIS A 40 5.05 0.33 -5.08
N ALA A 41 4.78 0.24 -3.78
CA ALA A 41 5.63 0.84 -2.75
C ALA A 41 7.06 0.28 -2.77
N ASN A 42 7.22 -1.04 -2.94
CA ASN A 42 8.53 -1.70 -3.04
C ASN A 42 9.41 -1.13 -4.17
N VAL A 43 8.81 -0.93 -5.34
CA VAL A 43 9.57 -0.36 -6.48
C VAL A 43 9.89 1.11 -6.25
N LEU A 44 8.93 1.89 -5.75
CA LEU A 44 9.16 3.31 -5.47
C LEU A 44 10.24 3.52 -4.41
N ASP A 45 10.24 2.72 -3.34
CA ASP A 45 11.27 2.78 -2.30
C ASP A 45 12.65 2.43 -2.85
N ALA A 46 12.74 1.36 -3.67
CA ALA A 46 13.98 0.97 -4.32
C ALA A 46 14.49 2.05 -5.29
N VAL A 47 13.60 2.71 -6.02
CA VAL A 47 13.96 3.83 -6.91
C VAL A 47 14.42 5.04 -6.10
N ALA A 48 13.76 5.34 -5.00
CA ALA A 48 14.13 6.46 -4.12
C ALA A 48 15.49 6.26 -3.44
N ALA A 49 15.93 5.02 -3.28
CA ALA A 49 17.26 4.68 -2.76
C ALA A 49 18.40 4.96 -3.74
N GLU A 50 18.11 5.18 -5.03
CA GLU A 50 19.09 5.26 -6.09
C GLU A 50 19.21 6.69 -6.64
N GLU A 51 20.31 7.38 -6.33
CA GLU A 51 20.56 8.76 -6.79
C GLU A 51 20.69 8.90 -8.32
N ASP A 52 21.03 7.82 -8.99
CA ASP A 52 21.20 7.76 -10.45
C ASP A 52 19.88 7.65 -11.24
N ILE A 53 18.76 7.42 -10.57
CA ILE A 53 17.47 7.26 -11.20
C ILE A 53 16.66 8.54 -11.07
N ALA A 54 16.36 9.16 -12.23
CA ALA A 54 15.61 10.42 -12.30
C ALA A 54 14.10 10.25 -12.08
N GLY A 55 13.58 9.03 -12.24
CA GLY A 55 12.17 8.74 -12.04
C GLY A 55 11.73 7.40 -12.65
N CYS A 56 10.47 7.06 -12.42
CA CYS A 56 9.89 5.81 -12.90
C CYS A 56 8.39 5.95 -13.16
N PHE A 57 7.87 5.08 -14.05
CA PHE A 57 6.44 5.00 -14.37
C PHE A 57 5.92 3.60 -14.11
N GLY A 58 4.87 3.50 -13.27
CA GLY A 58 4.21 2.23 -12.98
C GLY A 58 3.18 1.84 -14.05
N TRP A 59 3.10 0.59 -14.36
CA TRP A 59 2.01 0.03 -15.14
C TRP A 59 0.93 -0.52 -14.20
N CYS A 60 -0.29 0.05 -14.20
CA CYS A 60 -0.69 1.23 -14.96
C CYS A 60 -1.70 2.07 -14.15
N MET A 61 -2.09 3.22 -14.68
CA MET A 61 -2.96 4.13 -13.95
C MET A 61 -4.41 3.60 -13.85
N PHE A 62 -4.95 3.07 -14.94
CA PHE A 62 -6.35 2.62 -15.02
C PHE A 62 -6.47 1.17 -15.47
N ASP A 63 -7.49 0.49 -14.99
CA ASP A 63 -7.96 -0.73 -15.63
C ASP A 63 -8.42 -0.42 -17.06
N TYR A 64 -8.26 -1.38 -17.96
CA TYR A 64 -8.58 -1.18 -19.36
C TYR A 64 -9.12 -2.46 -20.01
N ASN A 65 -9.87 -2.29 -21.09
CA ASN A 65 -10.36 -3.42 -21.88
C ASN A 65 -9.21 -4.12 -22.59
N THR A 66 -9.19 -5.44 -22.51
CA THR A 66 -8.21 -6.28 -23.18
C THR A 66 -8.66 -6.64 -24.60
N HIS A 67 -7.68 -6.94 -25.44
CA HIS A 67 -7.97 -7.55 -26.73
C HIS A 67 -8.42 -9.01 -26.56
N LYS A 68 -9.22 -9.50 -27.50
CA LYS A 68 -9.73 -10.89 -27.50
C LYS A 68 -8.63 -11.97 -27.40
N ASP A 69 -7.43 -11.66 -27.84
CA ASP A 69 -6.27 -12.56 -27.89
C ASP A 69 -5.34 -12.37 -26.67
N PHE A 70 -5.77 -11.63 -25.64
CA PHE A 70 -4.97 -11.37 -24.42
C PHE A 70 -4.68 -12.65 -23.61
N GLY A 71 -5.51 -13.66 -23.72
CA GLY A 71 -5.23 -15.01 -23.20
C GLY A 71 -5.63 -15.24 -21.74
N SER A 72 -6.07 -14.24 -20.99
CA SER A 72 -6.49 -14.40 -19.59
C SER A 72 -7.94 -14.84 -19.39
N GLY A 73 -8.74 -14.81 -20.45
CA GLY A 73 -10.18 -15.03 -20.36
C GLY A 73 -10.99 -13.83 -19.87
N ASP A 74 -10.36 -12.90 -19.16
CA ASP A 74 -10.97 -11.64 -18.74
C ASP A 74 -10.96 -10.62 -19.87
N ARG A 75 -12.06 -9.90 -20.00
CA ARG A 75 -12.17 -8.78 -20.96
C ARG A 75 -11.58 -7.49 -20.43
N ILE A 76 -11.27 -7.45 -19.16
CA ILE A 76 -10.70 -6.28 -18.46
C ILE A 76 -9.37 -6.69 -17.85
N CYS A 77 -8.36 -5.87 -18.10
CA CYS A 77 -7.08 -5.97 -17.41
C CYS A 77 -7.16 -5.14 -16.11
N TYR A 78 -7.17 -5.80 -14.96
CA TYR A 78 -7.31 -5.19 -13.64
C TYR A 78 -5.97 -4.77 -13.02
N HIS A 79 -5.05 -4.27 -13.82
CA HIS A 79 -3.72 -3.83 -13.38
C HIS A 79 -3.67 -2.39 -12.87
N GLY A 80 -4.72 -1.62 -13.11
CA GLY A 80 -4.75 -0.22 -12.73
C GLY A 80 -4.64 -0.01 -11.23
N VAL A 81 -3.99 1.07 -10.83
CA VAL A 81 -4.10 1.59 -9.47
C VAL A 81 -5.47 2.27 -9.24
N MET A 82 -6.18 2.54 -10.32
CA MET A 82 -7.58 2.95 -10.35
C MET A 82 -8.37 1.99 -11.25
N ASP A 83 -9.67 1.89 -11.03
CA ASP A 83 -10.56 1.13 -11.90
C ASP A 83 -10.78 1.85 -13.26
N MET A 84 -11.51 1.21 -14.17
CA MET A 84 -11.81 1.79 -15.50
C MET A 84 -12.74 3.01 -15.44
N PHE A 85 -13.41 3.23 -14.32
CA PHE A 85 -14.25 4.40 -14.05
C PHE A 85 -13.50 5.50 -13.29
N ARG A 86 -12.19 5.30 -13.05
CA ARG A 86 -11.27 6.20 -12.35
C ARG A 86 -11.49 6.28 -10.85
N ASN A 87 -12.17 5.32 -10.25
CA ASN A 87 -12.21 5.20 -8.80
C ASN A 87 -10.87 4.65 -8.29
N PRO A 88 -10.28 5.25 -7.25
CA PRO A 88 -9.00 4.77 -6.72
C PRO A 88 -9.17 3.40 -6.07
N LYS A 89 -8.18 2.53 -6.30
CA LYS A 89 -7.94 1.34 -5.50
C LYS A 89 -6.91 1.66 -4.42
N LEU A 90 -6.70 0.76 -3.46
CA LEU A 90 -5.72 0.98 -2.40
C LEU A 90 -4.33 1.38 -2.92
N ALA A 91 -3.88 0.77 -4.02
CA ALA A 91 -2.59 1.09 -4.63
C ALA A 91 -2.45 2.56 -5.10
N ALA A 92 -3.55 3.27 -5.36
CA ALA A 92 -3.49 4.70 -5.69
C ALA A 92 -3.00 5.53 -4.52
N ALA A 93 -3.25 5.10 -3.28
CA ALA A 93 -2.82 5.81 -2.08
C ALA A 93 -1.29 5.88 -1.96
N VAL A 94 -0.57 4.86 -2.47
CA VAL A 94 0.89 4.84 -2.48
C VAL A 94 1.47 6.06 -3.20
N TYR A 95 0.85 6.44 -4.32
CA TYR A 95 1.24 7.62 -5.09
C TYR A 95 0.67 8.90 -4.50
N ALA A 96 -0.59 8.86 -4.09
CA ALA A 96 -1.28 10.03 -3.56
C ALA A 96 -0.60 10.60 -2.30
N CYS A 97 -0.06 9.75 -1.45
CA CYS A 97 0.62 10.22 -0.23
C CYS A 97 2.02 10.79 -0.48
N GLN A 98 2.61 10.67 -1.68
CA GLN A 98 3.93 11.27 -1.97
C GLN A 98 3.89 12.79 -2.25
N GLN A 99 2.74 13.44 -2.14
CA GLN A 99 2.56 14.89 -2.30
C GLN A 99 2.20 15.58 -0.97
N GLU A 100 2.33 16.92 -0.93
CA GLU A 100 2.17 17.72 0.30
C GLU A 100 0.95 18.67 0.27
N LYS A 101 0.17 18.64 -0.81
CA LYS A 101 -0.90 19.64 -1.00
C LYS A 101 -2.20 19.22 -0.34
N GLU A 102 -2.54 17.95 -0.48
CA GLU A 102 -3.82 17.42 -0.02
C GLU A 102 -3.55 16.35 1.04
N PRO A 103 -4.26 16.36 2.17
CA PRO A 103 -4.12 15.32 3.17
C PRO A 103 -4.63 13.99 2.63
N VAL A 104 -3.87 12.93 2.87
CA VAL A 104 -4.20 11.55 2.47
C VAL A 104 -4.17 10.68 3.71
N LEU A 105 -5.20 9.86 3.87
CA LEU A 105 -5.25 8.79 4.88
C LEU A 105 -6.09 7.64 4.34
N GLU A 106 -5.41 6.54 4.04
CA GLU A 106 -6.04 5.29 3.60
C GLU A 106 -5.53 4.13 4.43
N LEU A 107 -6.41 3.18 4.71
CA LEU A 107 -6.10 1.98 5.49
C LEU A 107 -6.18 0.74 4.61
N SER A 108 -5.28 -0.19 4.78
CA SER A 108 -5.32 -1.47 4.05
C SER A 108 -6.41 -2.42 4.55
N SER A 109 -7.02 -2.13 5.69
CA SER A 109 -8.04 -2.96 6.32
C SER A 109 -9.26 -2.15 6.71
N SER A 110 -10.46 -2.74 6.55
CA SER A 110 -11.71 -2.20 7.11
C SER A 110 -11.80 -2.31 8.63
N MET A 111 -10.84 -3.00 9.24
CA MET A 111 -10.88 -3.38 10.65
C MET A 111 -12.00 -4.36 11.02
N ASP A 112 -12.61 -5.00 10.03
CA ASP A 112 -13.62 -6.04 10.23
C ASP A 112 -12.95 -7.40 10.35
N ILE A 113 -13.02 -8.00 11.53
CA ILE A 113 -12.42 -9.32 11.81
C ILE A 113 -13.12 -10.46 11.08
N GLY A 114 -14.34 -10.27 10.59
CA GLY A 114 -15.10 -11.26 9.85
C GLY A 114 -14.45 -11.66 8.52
N GLU A 115 -13.59 -10.83 7.97
CA GLU A 115 -12.84 -11.13 6.74
C GLU A 115 -11.56 -11.95 6.98
N HIS A 116 -11.17 -12.17 8.23
CA HIS A 116 -9.89 -12.81 8.55
C HIS A 116 -10.08 -14.21 9.14
N PRO A 117 -9.42 -15.23 8.54
CA PRO A 117 -9.45 -16.59 9.07
C PRO A 117 -9.00 -16.67 10.53
N GLY A 118 -9.78 -17.32 11.37
CA GLY A 118 -9.47 -17.47 12.79
C GLY A 118 -9.56 -16.18 13.58
N CYS A 119 -10.23 -15.15 13.03
CA CYS A 119 -10.31 -13.81 13.64
C CYS A 119 -8.94 -13.15 13.88
N ASN A 120 -7.90 -13.62 13.20
CA ASN A 120 -6.59 -13.02 13.23
C ASN A 120 -6.44 -12.06 12.04
N ARG A 121 -6.20 -10.81 12.36
CA ARG A 121 -5.89 -9.82 11.36
C ARG A 121 -4.44 -9.93 10.97
N GLY A 122 -3.94 -9.87 9.98
CA GLY A 122 -2.52 -9.79 9.64
C GLY A 122 -2.00 -8.37 9.78
N GLU A 123 -0.92 -8.11 9.09
CA GLU A 123 -0.33 -6.80 8.94
C GLU A 123 -1.33 -5.82 8.33
N THR A 124 -1.45 -4.66 8.95
CA THR A 124 -2.26 -3.56 8.44
C THR A 124 -1.35 -2.38 8.11
N TYR A 125 -1.57 -1.77 6.96
CA TYR A 125 -0.78 -0.63 6.51
C TYR A 125 -1.63 0.64 6.46
N ILE A 126 -1.01 1.75 6.85
CA ILE A 126 -1.56 3.10 6.74
C ILE A 126 -0.80 3.84 5.65
N PHE A 127 -1.52 4.34 4.67
CA PHE A 127 -0.99 5.18 3.59
C PHE A 127 -1.37 6.63 3.90
N THR A 128 -0.38 7.44 4.22
CA THR A 128 -0.63 8.83 4.64
C THR A 128 0.56 9.73 4.35
N ASN A 129 0.30 11.01 4.17
CA ASN A 129 1.31 12.07 4.14
C ASN A 129 1.28 12.94 5.42
N ALA A 130 0.59 12.49 6.45
CA ALA A 130 0.62 13.12 7.76
C ALA A 130 1.91 12.78 8.51
N ASP A 131 2.39 13.70 9.34
CA ASP A 131 3.58 13.48 10.19
C ASP A 131 3.36 12.38 11.22
N LYS A 132 2.11 12.23 11.69
CA LYS A 132 1.74 11.31 12.75
C LYS A 132 0.34 10.78 12.56
N VAL A 133 0.13 9.53 12.96
CA VAL A 133 -1.17 8.87 13.03
C VAL A 133 -1.41 8.41 14.46
N ARG A 134 -2.58 8.71 15.00
CA ARG A 134 -2.97 8.25 16.34
C ARG A 134 -4.09 7.24 16.25
N MET A 135 -3.89 6.11 16.86
CA MET A 135 -4.91 5.08 16.99
C MET A 135 -5.66 5.22 18.31
N TYR A 136 -6.97 5.10 18.21
CA TYR A 136 -7.88 5.10 19.37
C TYR A 136 -8.81 3.89 19.28
N LYS A 137 -9.17 3.35 20.43
CA LYS A 137 -10.25 2.37 20.59
C LYS A 137 -11.24 2.92 21.62
N ASN A 138 -12.51 3.07 21.23
CA ASN A 138 -13.56 3.61 22.09
C ASN A 138 -13.13 4.92 22.81
N ASP A 139 -12.64 5.88 22.02
CA ASP A 139 -12.12 7.18 22.47
C ASP A 139 -10.86 7.13 23.37
N ARG A 140 -10.35 5.94 23.64
CA ARG A 140 -9.11 5.78 24.39
C ARG A 140 -7.92 5.74 23.43
N PHE A 141 -6.93 6.60 23.68
CA PHE A 141 -5.66 6.59 22.96
C PHE A 141 -4.91 5.27 23.20
N ILE A 142 -4.46 4.63 22.12
CA ILE A 142 -3.70 3.39 22.14
C ILE A 142 -2.25 3.63 21.79
N LYS A 143 -1.97 4.10 20.57
CA LYS A 143 -0.61 4.29 20.08
C LYS A 143 -0.54 5.41 19.05
N GLU A 144 0.63 6.04 18.96
CA GLU A 144 1.00 6.98 17.91
C GLU A 144 2.02 6.30 16.98
N TYR A 145 1.81 6.45 15.69
CA TYR A 145 2.69 5.97 14.62
C TYR A 145 3.22 7.16 13.82
N SER A 146 4.38 6.98 13.20
CA SER A 146 5.03 7.98 12.37
C SER A 146 5.75 7.31 11.18
N ALA A 147 6.42 8.09 10.35
CA ALA A 147 7.25 7.55 9.27
C ALA A 147 8.34 6.56 9.76
N ALA A 148 8.75 6.65 11.03
CA ALA A 148 9.71 5.70 11.62
C ALA A 148 9.16 4.27 11.76
N ASP A 149 7.83 4.11 11.72
CA ASP A 149 7.16 2.81 11.75
C ASP A 149 6.93 2.23 10.35
N SER A 150 7.50 2.86 9.31
CA SER A 150 7.46 2.36 7.94
C SER A 150 8.66 1.48 7.63
N PRO A 151 8.46 0.31 6.99
CA PRO A 151 9.56 -0.48 6.43
C PRO A 151 10.14 0.13 5.15
N TYR A 152 9.49 1.13 4.57
CA TYR A 152 9.88 1.83 3.33
C TYR A 152 10.68 3.09 3.66
N THR A 153 11.95 2.93 3.95
CA THR A 153 12.79 3.96 4.58
C THR A 153 13.30 5.03 3.63
N HIS A 154 13.19 4.83 2.33
CA HIS A 154 13.64 5.78 1.31
C HIS A 154 12.49 6.64 0.75
N LEU A 155 11.24 6.23 0.99
CA LEU A 155 10.08 7.04 0.65
C LEU A 155 9.83 8.11 1.73
N LYS A 156 9.53 9.32 1.29
CA LYS A 156 9.17 10.41 2.23
C LYS A 156 7.93 10.03 3.05
N HIS A 157 6.95 9.43 2.40
CA HIS A 157 5.71 8.97 3.00
C HIS A 157 5.49 7.49 2.68
N GLY A 158 6.37 6.64 3.20
CA GLY A 158 6.24 5.18 3.08
C GLY A 158 5.03 4.66 3.86
N PRO A 159 4.38 3.59 3.37
CA PRO A 159 3.32 2.93 4.12
C PRO A 159 3.75 2.58 5.55
N ILE A 160 2.99 3.01 6.54
CA ILE A 160 3.26 2.76 7.96
C ILE A 160 2.68 1.39 8.30
N LEU A 161 3.51 0.53 8.91
CA LEU A 161 3.11 -0.81 9.31
C LEU A 161 2.53 -0.81 10.74
N ILE A 162 1.35 -1.38 10.87
CA ILE A 162 0.81 -1.87 12.13
C ILE A 162 0.97 -3.39 12.08
N ASP A 163 2.09 -3.90 12.57
CA ASP A 163 2.48 -5.30 12.45
C ASP A 163 1.67 -6.16 13.40
N ASP A 164 1.53 -6.00 14.50
CA ASP A 164 0.67 -6.65 15.44
C ASP A 164 -0.59 -5.78 15.53
N PHE A 165 -1.60 -6.13 14.82
CA PHE A 165 -2.82 -5.36 14.72
C PHE A 165 -3.27 -4.74 16.05
N ILE A 166 -2.97 -5.43 17.10
CA ILE A 166 -3.32 -5.06 18.43
C ILE A 166 -2.17 -4.34 19.12
N GLY A 167 -0.92 -4.64 18.74
CA GLY A 167 0.25 -4.22 19.47
C GLY A 167 0.17 -4.59 20.95
N ASP A 168 1.23 -4.50 21.64
CA ASP A 168 1.31 -4.83 23.08
C ASP A 168 0.26 -4.07 23.93
N ALA A 169 0.00 -2.83 23.57
CA ALA A 169 -0.95 -1.99 24.32
C ALA A 169 -2.41 -2.49 24.25
N LEU A 170 -2.85 -2.97 23.06
CA LEU A 170 -4.19 -3.56 22.93
C LEU A 170 -4.24 -4.98 23.49
N GLN A 171 -3.17 -5.75 23.37
CA GLN A 171 -3.08 -7.06 23.97
C GLN A 171 -3.16 -6.98 25.50
N GLU A 172 -2.44 -6.07 26.11
CA GLU A 172 -2.55 -5.78 27.54
C GLU A 172 -3.97 -5.37 27.96
N GLU A 173 -4.65 -4.59 27.12
CA GLU A 173 -6.04 -4.19 27.34
C GLU A 173 -6.99 -5.40 27.33
N HIS A 174 -6.83 -6.30 26.35
CA HIS A 174 -7.64 -7.51 26.23
C HIS A 174 -7.40 -8.53 27.34
N MET A 175 -6.21 -8.54 27.92
CA MET A 175 -5.84 -9.46 28.99
C MET A 175 -6.28 -9.01 30.39
N LYS A 176 -6.88 -7.83 30.52
CA LYS A 176 -7.40 -7.37 31.81
C LYS A 176 -8.59 -8.22 32.28
N PRO A 177 -8.55 -8.76 33.51
CA PRO A 177 -9.65 -9.56 34.00
C PRO A 177 -10.99 -8.81 33.99
N GLY A 178 -12.05 -9.46 33.53
CA GLY A 178 -13.40 -8.93 33.51
C GLY A 178 -13.79 -8.05 32.35
N GLN A 179 -12.91 -7.92 31.34
CA GLN A 179 -13.28 -7.31 30.06
C GLN A 179 -13.67 -8.40 29.06
N GLU A 180 -14.86 -8.29 28.48
CA GLU A 180 -15.22 -9.10 27.33
C GLU A 180 -14.30 -8.72 26.17
N ALA A 181 -13.80 -9.73 25.45
CA ALA A 181 -13.07 -9.53 24.22
C ALA A 181 -14.02 -8.90 23.17
N GLY A 182 -14.07 -7.59 23.17
CA GLY A 182 -14.79 -6.80 22.18
C GLY A 182 -13.79 -6.18 21.23
N VAL A 183 -13.97 -6.43 19.95
CA VAL A 183 -13.26 -5.74 18.87
C VAL A 183 -13.86 -4.37 18.69
#